data_ff0a4240a2e942324bb0a57a1b980934
#
_entry.id   ff0a4240a2e942324bb0a57a1b980934
#
_cell.length_a   1.000
_cell.length_b   1.000
_cell.length_c   1.000
_cell.angle_alpha   90.00
_cell.angle_beta   90.00
_cell.angle_gamma   90.00
#
_symmetry.space_group_name_H-M   'P 1'
#
loop_
_entity.id
_entity.type
_entity.pdbx_description
1 polymer ?
#
loop_
_entity_poly.entity_id
_entity_poly.type
_entity_poly.pdbx_seq_one_letter_code
_entity_poly.pdbx_strand_id
1 'polypeptide(L)'
;SGLKQFVDRHRAKADEKYKRAQQIAERIRAAGHERRTLGMLPDEWDLLIEEFTQAFPNFSELGEMLHDHFALNAMGDGRVAWSPLLLVGPAGIGKTEAARWLAERLALPFRVFDMASAQSGSPLAGSEAFWSNSEPGLLFELLAYQPKANPVVVLDELDKTEQVRQYDPLAALYTLLERRSARSFTDLSIRDFAIDASHINWIATANSVNGIPSPLLSRLTVLHVHAPTPDQVA
;
A
#
# COMPACT_ATOMS: atom_id res chain seq x y z
N SER A 1 -19.79 -17.51 -7.94
CA SER A 1 -18.60 -16.75 -7.52
C SER A 1 -18.39 -15.61 -8.49
N GLY A 2 -17.90 -14.47 -8.02
CA GLY A 2 -17.66 -13.26 -8.82
C GLY A 2 -16.67 -13.51 -9.97
N LEU A 3 -15.67 -14.35 -9.74
CA LEU A 3 -14.70 -14.75 -10.78
C LEU A 3 -15.35 -15.50 -11.94
N LYS A 4 -16.33 -16.37 -11.69
CA LYS A 4 -17.05 -17.07 -12.75
C LYS A 4 -17.83 -16.08 -13.60
N GLN A 5 -18.54 -15.15 -12.97
CA GLN A 5 -19.29 -14.11 -13.69
C GLN A 5 -18.38 -13.18 -14.50
N PHE A 6 -17.18 -12.87 -14.00
CA PHE A 6 -16.16 -12.11 -14.70
C PHE A 6 -15.72 -12.81 -15.99
N VAL A 7 -15.34 -14.08 -15.93
CA VAL A 7 -14.92 -14.87 -17.09
C VAL A 7 -16.07 -15.04 -18.09
N ASP A 8 -17.28 -15.34 -17.62
CA ASP A 8 -18.46 -15.54 -18.48
C ASP A 8 -18.85 -14.25 -19.24
N ARG A 9 -18.75 -13.07 -18.60
CA ARG A 9 -19.00 -11.77 -19.24
C ARG A 9 -18.04 -11.50 -20.41
N HIS A 10 -16.79 -11.96 -20.33
CA HIS A 10 -15.79 -11.76 -21.37
C HIS A 10 -15.83 -12.82 -22.46
N ARG A 11 -16.56 -13.92 -22.25
CA ARG A 11 -16.65 -15.06 -23.19
C ARG A 11 -17.20 -14.68 -24.59
N ALA A 12 -18.04 -13.66 -24.66
CA ALA A 12 -18.61 -13.16 -25.93
C ALA A 12 -17.77 -12.04 -26.59
N LYS A 13 -16.63 -11.68 -25.98
CA LYS A 13 -15.73 -10.64 -26.51
C LYS A 13 -14.59 -11.27 -27.29
N ALA A 14 -13.89 -10.45 -28.10
CA ALA A 14 -12.76 -10.88 -28.91
C ALA A 14 -11.79 -11.77 -28.12
N ASP A 15 -11.22 -12.81 -28.75
CA ASP A 15 -10.40 -13.86 -28.15
C ASP A 15 -9.32 -13.39 -27.15
N GLU A 16 -8.69 -12.25 -27.40
CA GLU A 16 -7.66 -11.70 -26.52
C GLU A 16 -8.19 -11.25 -25.16
N LYS A 17 -9.34 -10.56 -25.14
CA LYS A 17 -9.95 -10.11 -23.86
C LYS A 17 -10.43 -11.28 -23.02
N TYR A 18 -10.92 -12.33 -23.66
CA TYR A 18 -11.32 -13.54 -22.97
C TYR A 18 -10.12 -14.30 -22.40
N LYS A 19 -9.07 -14.49 -23.19
CA LYS A 19 -7.81 -15.11 -22.72
C LYS A 19 -7.22 -14.38 -21.53
N ARG A 20 -7.20 -13.03 -21.58
CA ARG A 20 -6.74 -12.19 -20.46
C ARG A 20 -7.59 -12.38 -19.21
N ALA A 21 -8.92 -12.38 -19.34
CA ALA A 21 -9.83 -12.60 -18.21
C ALA A 21 -9.60 -13.98 -17.57
N GLN A 22 -9.35 -15.02 -18.38
CA GLN A 22 -8.99 -16.35 -17.90
C GLN A 22 -7.67 -16.33 -17.11
N GLN A 23 -6.60 -15.73 -17.66
CA GLN A 23 -5.30 -15.62 -16.98
C GLN A 23 -5.41 -14.90 -15.63
N ILE A 24 -6.13 -13.78 -15.57
CA ILE A 24 -6.40 -13.06 -14.33
C ILE A 24 -7.11 -13.98 -13.33
N ALA A 25 -8.18 -14.65 -13.76
CA ALA A 25 -8.96 -15.54 -12.90
C ALA A 25 -8.13 -16.74 -12.40
N GLU A 26 -7.24 -17.31 -13.23
CA GLU A 26 -6.34 -18.38 -12.85
C GLU A 26 -5.32 -17.92 -11.79
N ARG A 27 -4.71 -16.76 -11.97
CA ARG A 27 -3.78 -16.17 -10.98
C ARG A 27 -4.48 -15.91 -9.63
N ILE A 28 -5.71 -15.39 -9.65
CA ILE A 28 -6.50 -15.17 -8.43
C ILE A 28 -6.80 -16.51 -7.73
N ARG A 29 -7.17 -17.54 -8.48
CA ARG A 29 -7.42 -18.90 -7.93
C ARG A 29 -6.17 -19.51 -7.31
N ALA A 30 -5.04 -19.41 -8.01
CA ALA A 30 -3.75 -19.90 -7.51
C ALA A 30 -3.32 -19.22 -6.21
N ALA A 31 -3.67 -17.95 -6.02
CA ALA A 31 -3.35 -17.18 -4.82
C ALA A 31 -4.36 -17.36 -3.65
N GLY A 32 -5.36 -18.25 -3.76
CA GLY A 32 -6.35 -18.52 -2.70
C GLY A 32 -7.79 -18.10 -3.03
N HIS A 33 -8.15 -18.06 -4.30
CA HIS A 33 -9.48 -17.66 -4.81
C HIS A 33 -9.84 -16.20 -4.50
N GLU A 34 -11.05 -15.97 -3.99
CA GLU A 34 -11.63 -14.65 -3.73
C GLU A 34 -11.32 -14.12 -2.32
N ARG A 35 -10.63 -14.91 -1.49
CA ARG A 35 -10.32 -14.56 -0.11
C ARG A 35 -8.83 -14.58 0.13
N ARG A 36 -8.36 -13.64 0.92
CA ARG A 36 -6.98 -13.55 1.40
C ARG A 36 -6.97 -13.55 2.92
N THR A 37 -5.92 -14.10 3.49
CA THR A 37 -5.70 -13.99 4.93
C THR A 37 -5.12 -12.62 5.27
N LEU A 38 -5.32 -12.16 6.49
CA LEU A 38 -4.56 -11.02 7.03
C LEU A 38 -3.27 -11.54 7.69
N GLY A 39 -2.20 -10.77 7.59
CA GLY A 39 -1.02 -10.97 8.40
C GLY A 39 -1.33 -10.61 9.83
N MET A 40 -0.99 -11.51 10.74
CA MET A 40 -1.21 -11.35 12.17
C MET A 40 0.07 -10.90 12.86
N LEU A 41 -0.07 -10.23 13.99
CA LEU A 41 1.05 -9.90 14.85
C LEU A 41 1.71 -11.20 15.34
N PRO A 42 3.05 -11.28 15.39
CA PRO A 42 3.71 -12.37 16.09
C PRO A 42 3.42 -12.28 17.60
N ASP A 43 3.52 -13.40 18.29
CA ASP A 43 3.29 -13.43 19.75
C ASP A 43 4.25 -12.50 20.49
N GLU A 44 5.48 -12.37 19.99
CA GLU A 44 6.55 -11.52 20.54
C GLU A 44 6.67 -10.19 19.77
N TRP A 45 5.54 -9.56 19.43
CA TRP A 45 5.53 -8.31 18.69
C TRP A 45 6.20 -7.14 19.42
N ASP A 46 6.23 -7.15 20.73
CA ASP A 46 6.93 -6.20 21.59
C ASP A 46 8.46 -6.27 21.38
N LEU A 47 9.03 -7.48 21.33
CA LEU A 47 10.44 -7.67 21.00
C LEU A 47 10.77 -7.20 19.57
N LEU A 48 9.84 -7.39 18.63
CA LEU A 48 10.01 -6.86 17.26
C LEU A 48 10.14 -5.33 17.27
N ILE A 49 9.36 -4.63 18.10
CA ILE A 49 9.45 -3.17 18.23
C ILE A 49 10.78 -2.75 18.91
N GLU A 50 11.24 -3.50 19.89
CA GLU A 50 12.55 -3.26 20.49
C GLU A 50 13.69 -3.43 19.46
N GLU A 51 13.67 -4.51 18.66
CA GLU A 51 14.61 -4.72 17.56
C GLU A 51 14.54 -3.59 16.53
N PHE A 52 13.34 -3.12 16.18
CA PHE A 52 13.15 -2.00 15.29
C PHE A 52 13.80 -0.73 15.82
N THR A 53 13.57 -0.40 17.10
CA THR A 53 14.13 0.80 17.74
C THR A 53 15.67 0.73 17.85
N GLN A 54 16.22 -0.46 18.01
CA GLN A 54 17.67 -0.67 17.98
C GLN A 54 18.25 -0.51 16.56
N ALA A 55 17.58 -1.07 15.55
CA ALA A 55 18.02 -1.00 14.14
C ALA A 55 17.86 0.40 13.54
N PHE A 56 16.86 1.15 14.00
CA PHE A 56 16.48 2.48 13.48
C PHE A 56 16.31 3.48 14.63
N PRO A 57 17.37 3.82 15.37
CA PRO A 57 17.24 4.65 16.57
C PRO A 57 16.76 6.08 16.31
N ASN A 58 16.91 6.58 15.07
CA ASN A 58 16.38 7.86 14.64
C ASN A 58 14.88 7.82 14.25
N PHE A 59 14.22 6.66 14.34
CA PHE A 59 12.78 6.46 14.11
C PHE A 59 12.02 6.15 15.40
N SER A 60 12.49 6.64 16.56
CA SER A 60 11.87 6.35 17.86
C SER A 60 10.38 6.67 17.92
N GLU A 61 9.96 7.82 17.37
CA GLU A 61 8.56 8.22 17.31
C GLU A 61 7.69 7.24 16.49
N LEU A 62 8.25 6.68 15.41
CA LEU A 62 7.59 5.60 14.65
C LEU A 62 7.50 4.32 15.48
N GLY A 63 8.56 3.94 16.20
CA GLY A 63 8.57 2.79 17.10
C GLY A 63 7.50 2.89 18.19
N GLU A 64 7.40 4.02 18.87
CA GLU A 64 6.38 4.29 19.89
C GLU A 64 4.96 4.18 19.31
N MET A 65 4.71 4.80 18.16
CA MET A 65 3.42 4.76 17.51
C MET A 65 3.03 3.33 17.06
N LEU A 66 3.98 2.56 16.52
CA LEU A 66 3.76 1.15 16.16
C LEU A 66 3.48 0.30 17.40
N HIS A 67 4.19 0.51 18.50
CA HIS A 67 3.94 -0.17 19.76
C HIS A 67 2.49 0.03 20.22
N ASP A 68 1.99 1.28 20.21
CA ASP A 68 0.62 1.59 20.62
C ASP A 68 -0.41 0.91 19.70
N HIS A 69 -0.20 0.95 18.38
CA HIS A 69 -1.08 0.29 17.42
C HIS A 69 -1.08 -1.23 17.60
N PHE A 70 0.08 -1.83 17.82
CA PHE A 70 0.20 -3.28 17.99
C PHE A 70 -0.40 -3.74 19.32
N ALA A 71 -0.22 -2.98 20.38
CA ALA A 71 -0.88 -3.25 21.67
C ALA A 71 -2.42 -3.26 21.53
N LEU A 72 -2.98 -2.25 20.84
CA LEU A 72 -4.42 -2.21 20.57
C LEU A 72 -4.90 -3.36 19.67
N ASN A 73 -4.13 -3.70 18.63
CA ASN A 73 -4.47 -4.80 17.73
C ASN A 73 -4.38 -6.16 18.44
N ALA A 74 -3.39 -6.36 19.31
CA ALA A 74 -3.24 -7.59 20.10
C ALA A 74 -4.43 -7.80 21.07
N MET A 75 -4.99 -6.71 21.60
CA MET A 75 -6.22 -6.76 22.41
C MET A 75 -7.48 -7.02 21.56
N GLY A 76 -7.42 -6.80 20.26
CA GLY A 76 -8.50 -6.97 19.31
C GLY A 76 -8.43 -8.28 18.53
N ASP A 77 -8.35 -8.20 17.21
CA ASP A 77 -8.30 -9.37 16.30
C ASP A 77 -6.87 -9.85 15.98
N GLY A 78 -5.86 -9.21 16.54
CA GLY A 78 -4.43 -9.57 16.41
C GLY A 78 -3.81 -9.30 15.04
N ARG A 79 -4.50 -8.63 14.11
CA ARG A 79 -3.97 -8.35 12.80
C ARG A 79 -2.92 -7.25 12.82
N VAL A 80 -1.94 -7.33 11.90
CA VAL A 80 -1.03 -6.20 11.67
C VAL A 80 -1.80 -5.08 10.98
N ALA A 81 -1.93 -3.94 11.65
CA ALA A 81 -2.56 -2.74 11.09
C ALA A 81 -2.09 -1.47 11.81
N TRP A 82 -1.94 -0.39 11.06
CA TRP A 82 -1.73 0.97 11.56
C TRP A 82 -2.46 1.99 10.70
N SER A 83 -2.58 3.22 11.20
CA SER A 83 -3.13 4.35 10.44
C SER A 83 -2.15 4.79 9.35
N PRO A 84 -2.61 5.30 8.20
CA PRO A 84 -1.70 5.79 7.18
C PRO A 84 -0.70 6.81 7.72
N LEU A 85 0.59 6.64 7.42
CA LEU A 85 1.71 7.41 7.95
C LEU A 85 2.36 8.28 6.88
N LEU A 86 2.92 9.41 7.29
CA LEU A 86 3.83 10.22 6.51
C LEU A 86 5.12 10.45 7.32
N LEU A 87 6.23 9.88 6.86
CA LEU A 87 7.56 10.09 7.42
C LEU A 87 8.21 11.28 6.73
N VAL A 88 8.39 12.39 7.47
CA VAL A 88 8.98 13.62 6.99
C VAL A 88 10.39 13.78 7.52
N GLY A 89 11.36 13.97 6.63
CA GLY A 89 12.75 14.18 7.03
C GLY A 89 13.71 14.16 5.85
N PRO A 90 14.99 14.47 6.06
CA PRO A 90 15.99 14.56 5.00
C PRO A 90 16.04 13.32 4.11
N ALA A 91 16.53 13.50 2.88
CA ALA A 91 16.79 12.35 2.00
C ALA A 91 17.91 11.46 2.56
N GLY A 92 17.84 10.15 2.28
CA GLY A 92 18.91 9.20 2.62
C GLY A 92 18.97 8.76 4.08
N ILE A 93 18.02 9.14 4.95
CA ILE A 93 18.02 8.76 6.37
C ILE A 93 17.39 7.39 6.66
N GLY A 94 17.02 6.62 5.63
CA GLY A 94 16.52 5.26 5.79
C GLY A 94 15.00 5.11 5.87
N LYS A 95 14.17 6.12 5.49
CA LYS A 95 12.70 6.07 5.60
C LYS A 95 12.09 4.84 4.90
N THR A 96 12.48 4.59 3.66
CA THR A 96 11.98 3.46 2.85
C THR A 96 12.54 2.13 3.35
N GLU A 97 13.76 2.14 3.88
CA GLU A 97 14.39 0.94 4.45
C GLU A 97 13.75 0.51 5.77
N ALA A 98 13.40 1.45 6.64
CA ALA A 98 12.64 1.17 7.86
C ALA A 98 11.29 0.51 7.54
N ALA A 99 10.58 1.00 6.51
CA ALA A 99 9.33 0.40 6.06
C ALA A 99 9.52 -1.02 5.49
N ARG A 100 10.60 -1.25 4.75
CA ARG A 100 10.97 -2.57 4.21
C ARG A 100 11.25 -3.56 5.33
N TRP A 101 12.06 -3.15 6.30
CA TRP A 101 12.43 -3.96 7.46
C TRP A 101 11.19 -4.41 8.23
N LEU A 102 10.25 -3.49 8.49
CA LEU A 102 8.98 -3.82 9.14
C LEU A 102 8.17 -4.85 8.36
N ALA A 103 8.03 -4.67 7.04
CA ALA A 103 7.29 -5.59 6.20
C ALA A 103 7.90 -7.01 6.21
N GLU A 104 9.22 -7.11 6.15
CA GLU A 104 9.95 -8.38 6.18
C GLU A 104 9.77 -9.09 7.53
N ARG A 105 9.95 -8.38 8.65
CA ARG A 105 9.78 -8.94 10.00
C ARG A 105 8.34 -9.37 10.30
N LEU A 106 7.37 -8.66 9.74
CA LEU A 106 5.94 -8.98 9.86
C LEU A 106 5.46 -9.99 8.82
N ALA A 107 6.34 -10.48 7.95
CA ALA A 107 6.03 -11.39 6.83
C ALA A 107 4.86 -10.89 5.96
N LEU A 108 4.84 -9.59 5.66
CA LEU A 108 3.85 -8.94 4.81
C LEU A 108 4.39 -8.68 3.40
N PRO A 109 3.53 -8.76 2.36
CA PRO A 109 3.91 -8.28 1.04
C PRO A 109 4.30 -6.80 1.09
N PHE A 110 5.37 -6.45 0.37
CA PHE A 110 5.93 -5.10 0.35
C PHE A 110 6.03 -4.55 -1.06
N ARG A 111 5.67 -3.28 -1.24
CA ARG A 111 5.85 -2.56 -2.50
C ARG A 111 6.17 -1.09 -2.24
N VAL A 112 7.04 -0.56 -3.07
CA VAL A 112 7.34 0.88 -3.13
C VAL A 112 6.74 1.43 -4.42
N PHE A 113 6.07 2.55 -4.31
CA PHE A 113 5.56 3.33 -5.42
C PHE A 113 6.26 4.69 -5.40
N ASP A 114 7.08 4.95 -6.41
CA ASP A 114 7.80 6.21 -6.57
C ASP A 114 6.84 7.28 -7.09
N MET A 115 6.49 8.23 -6.22
CA MET A 115 5.56 9.31 -6.53
C MET A 115 6.21 10.41 -7.36
N ALA A 116 7.53 10.57 -7.29
CA ALA A 116 8.25 11.57 -8.09
C ALA A 116 8.25 11.24 -9.58
N SER A 117 8.28 9.94 -9.92
CA SER A 117 8.21 9.47 -11.31
C SER A 117 6.79 9.24 -11.81
N ALA A 118 5.77 9.37 -10.96
CA ALA A 118 4.39 9.12 -11.30
C ALA A 118 3.81 10.23 -12.20
N GLN A 119 3.66 9.95 -13.50
CA GLN A 119 3.03 10.87 -14.45
C GLN A 119 1.48 10.77 -14.44
N SER A 120 0.93 9.72 -13.82
CA SER A 120 -0.51 9.49 -13.69
C SER A 120 -0.80 8.51 -12.55
N GLY A 121 -2.05 8.42 -12.10
CA GLY A 121 -2.49 7.40 -11.14
C GLY A 121 -2.55 5.97 -11.71
N SER A 122 -2.34 5.78 -13.02
CA SER A 122 -2.47 4.49 -13.69
C SER A 122 -1.56 3.38 -13.15
N PRO A 123 -0.29 3.62 -12.81
CA PRO A 123 0.55 2.57 -12.24
C PRO A 123 0.03 2.05 -10.89
N LEU A 124 -0.62 2.89 -10.10
CA LEU A 124 -1.18 2.50 -8.79
C LEU A 124 -2.54 1.79 -8.92
N ALA A 125 -3.46 2.36 -9.70
CA ALA A 125 -4.87 1.98 -9.77
C ALA A 125 -5.29 1.34 -11.11
N GLY A 126 -4.36 1.05 -11.99
CA GLY A 126 -4.61 0.50 -13.32
C GLY A 126 -4.87 1.56 -14.38
N SER A 127 -4.73 1.18 -15.64
CA SER A 127 -5.03 2.02 -16.79
C SER A 127 -6.48 1.79 -17.27
N GLU A 128 -7.06 2.83 -17.86
CA GLU A 128 -8.44 2.77 -18.36
C GLU A 128 -8.67 1.59 -19.32
N ALA A 129 -9.74 0.82 -19.07
CA ALA A 129 -10.08 -0.40 -19.82
C ALA A 129 -10.41 -0.17 -21.31
N PHE A 130 -10.49 1.09 -21.76
CA PHE A 130 -10.71 1.43 -23.17
C PHE A 130 -9.50 1.20 -24.07
N TRP A 131 -8.29 1.21 -23.47
CA TRP A 131 -7.06 0.99 -24.22
C TRP A 131 -6.85 -0.51 -24.43
N SER A 132 -6.42 -0.90 -25.61
CA SER A 132 -6.11 -2.30 -25.95
C SER A 132 -5.03 -2.91 -25.04
N ASN A 133 -4.14 -2.04 -24.52
CA ASN A 133 -3.01 -2.40 -23.65
C ASN A 133 -3.27 -2.03 -22.18
N SER A 134 -4.53 -1.95 -21.74
CA SER A 134 -4.82 -1.65 -20.33
C SER A 134 -4.31 -2.78 -19.43
N GLU A 135 -3.57 -2.43 -18.37
CA GLU A 135 -3.04 -3.41 -17.40
C GLU A 135 -3.55 -3.12 -15.98
N PRO A 136 -3.68 -4.15 -15.15
CA PRO A 136 -3.97 -3.96 -13.74
C PRO A 136 -2.92 -3.09 -13.08
N GLY A 137 -3.35 -2.27 -12.15
CA GLY A 137 -2.43 -1.49 -11.33
C GLY A 137 -1.75 -2.31 -10.25
N LEU A 138 -0.71 -1.74 -9.66
CA LEU A 138 0.08 -2.33 -8.59
C LEU A 138 -0.78 -2.84 -7.44
N LEU A 139 -1.82 -2.09 -7.05
CA LEU A 139 -2.69 -2.49 -5.94
C LEU A 139 -3.53 -3.71 -6.26
N PHE A 140 -4.02 -3.81 -7.49
CA PHE A 140 -4.72 -5.02 -7.93
C PHE A 140 -3.79 -6.24 -7.84
N GLU A 141 -2.58 -6.14 -8.38
CA GLU A 141 -1.62 -7.23 -8.32
C GLU A 141 -1.27 -7.64 -6.89
N LEU A 142 -1.06 -6.66 -6.03
CA LEU A 142 -0.69 -6.87 -4.65
C LEU A 142 -1.82 -7.53 -3.84
N LEU A 143 -3.06 -7.09 -4.03
CA LEU A 143 -4.22 -7.61 -3.29
C LEU A 143 -4.80 -8.89 -3.90
N ALA A 144 -4.76 -9.03 -5.23
CA ALA A 144 -5.37 -10.15 -5.93
C ALA A 144 -4.43 -11.34 -6.12
N TYR A 145 -3.10 -11.15 -6.12
CA TYR A 145 -2.14 -12.22 -6.41
C TYR A 145 -1.22 -12.58 -5.26
N GLN A 146 -1.23 -11.83 -4.16
CA GLN A 146 -0.46 -12.14 -2.96
C GLN A 146 -1.34 -12.84 -1.90
N PRO A 147 -0.75 -13.66 -1.02
CA PRO A 147 -1.51 -14.45 -0.04
C PRO A 147 -2.09 -13.61 1.10
N LYS A 148 -1.55 -12.43 1.37
CA LYS A 148 -1.95 -11.55 2.48
C LYS A 148 -2.64 -10.29 1.94
N ALA A 149 -3.75 -9.88 2.60
CA ALA A 149 -4.56 -8.72 2.21
C ALA A 149 -4.18 -7.41 2.90
N ASN A 150 -3.20 -7.43 3.82
CA ASN A 150 -2.71 -6.25 4.54
C ASN A 150 -1.22 -5.97 4.24
N PRO A 151 -0.86 -5.75 2.96
CA PRO A 151 0.50 -5.44 2.56
C PRO A 151 0.98 -4.12 3.16
N VAL A 152 2.31 -3.91 3.18
CA VAL A 152 2.91 -2.60 3.39
C VAL A 152 3.17 -1.96 2.02
N VAL A 153 2.60 -0.78 1.81
CA VAL A 153 2.78 0.01 0.58
C VAL A 153 3.43 1.34 0.94
N VAL A 154 4.59 1.59 0.34
CA VAL A 154 5.31 2.85 0.48
C VAL A 154 4.99 3.76 -0.70
N LEU A 155 4.56 4.98 -0.39
CA LEU A 155 4.43 6.10 -1.34
C LEU A 155 5.67 6.97 -1.18
N ASP A 156 6.69 6.68 -1.98
CA ASP A 156 7.99 7.34 -1.84
C ASP A 156 8.01 8.72 -2.51
N GLU A 157 8.61 9.70 -1.86
CA GLU A 157 8.75 11.08 -2.35
C GLU A 157 7.43 11.77 -2.68
N LEU A 158 6.43 11.64 -1.80
CA LEU A 158 5.07 12.19 -1.99
C LEU A 158 5.07 13.71 -2.23
N ASP A 159 6.02 14.45 -1.65
CA ASP A 159 6.18 15.90 -1.81
C ASP A 159 6.71 16.31 -3.19
N LYS A 160 7.22 15.37 -3.98
CA LYS A 160 7.76 15.62 -5.33
C LYS A 160 6.78 15.29 -6.45
N THR A 161 5.56 14.89 -6.11
CA THR A 161 4.54 14.54 -7.09
C THR A 161 4.15 15.76 -7.92
N GLU A 162 4.36 15.70 -9.22
CA GLU A 162 3.91 16.74 -10.14
C GLU A 162 2.40 16.65 -10.36
N GLN A 163 1.68 17.72 -10.01
CA GLN A 163 0.24 17.83 -10.28
C GLN A 163 0.00 18.23 -11.74
N VAL A 164 -0.19 17.25 -12.61
CA VAL A 164 -0.59 17.48 -13.99
C VAL A 164 -2.11 17.50 -14.05
N ARG A 165 -2.72 18.62 -14.47
CA ARG A 165 -4.19 18.81 -14.48
C ARG A 165 -4.98 17.73 -15.19
N GLN A 166 -4.38 17.03 -16.15
CA GLN A 166 -5.08 16.03 -16.98
C GLN A 166 -5.00 14.61 -16.39
N TYR A 167 -3.99 14.31 -15.57
CA TYR A 167 -3.76 13.00 -14.96
C TYR A 167 -3.18 13.17 -13.56
N ASP A 168 -4.07 13.37 -12.58
CA ASP A 168 -3.64 13.54 -11.18
C ASP A 168 -3.17 12.20 -10.59
N PRO A 169 -1.87 12.00 -10.35
CA PRO A 169 -1.35 10.79 -9.74
C PRO A 169 -1.83 10.58 -8.30
N LEU A 170 -2.30 11.63 -7.63
CA LEU A 170 -2.83 11.59 -6.27
C LEU A 170 -4.31 11.22 -6.20
N ALA A 171 -5.04 11.27 -7.33
CA ALA A 171 -6.50 11.09 -7.34
C ALA A 171 -6.98 9.80 -6.65
N ALA A 172 -6.30 8.68 -6.87
CA ALA A 172 -6.62 7.40 -6.24
C ALA A 172 -6.40 7.43 -4.72
N LEU A 173 -5.41 8.18 -4.23
CA LEU A 173 -5.05 8.23 -2.81
C LEU A 173 -6.13 8.86 -1.94
N TYR A 174 -6.91 9.80 -2.47
CA TYR A 174 -8.03 10.39 -1.71
C TYR A 174 -9.07 9.35 -1.28
N THR A 175 -9.23 8.29 -2.07
CA THR A 175 -10.13 7.18 -1.74
C THR A 175 -9.43 6.09 -0.94
N LEU A 176 -8.19 5.76 -1.33
CA LEU A 176 -7.45 4.62 -0.78
C LEU A 176 -6.95 4.86 0.66
N LEU A 177 -6.59 6.10 1.01
CA LEU A 177 -6.15 6.46 2.37
C LEU A 177 -7.32 6.58 3.35
N GLU A 178 -8.57 6.57 2.86
CA GLU A 178 -9.75 6.53 3.70
C GLU A 178 -10.30 5.11 3.79
N ARG A 179 -10.24 4.51 4.97
CA ARG A 179 -10.58 3.10 5.21
C ARG A 179 -11.97 2.71 4.74
N ARG A 180 -12.96 3.60 4.87
CA ARG A 180 -14.34 3.32 4.46
C ARG A 180 -14.45 3.21 2.93
N SER A 181 -13.87 4.15 2.22
CA SER A 181 -13.92 4.22 0.76
C SER A 181 -13.04 3.14 0.12
N ALA A 182 -11.89 2.81 0.74
CA ALA A 182 -10.96 1.78 0.28
C ALA A 182 -11.56 0.36 0.25
N ARG A 183 -12.62 0.08 1.03
CA ARG A 183 -13.32 -1.22 1.01
C ARG A 183 -13.91 -1.60 -0.34
N SER A 184 -14.15 -0.62 -1.20
CA SER A 184 -14.76 -0.82 -2.51
C SER A 184 -13.83 -0.34 -3.63
N PHE A 185 -12.53 -0.53 -3.46
CA PHE A 185 -11.56 -0.18 -4.50
C PHE A 185 -11.82 -0.97 -5.76
N THR A 186 -11.83 -0.28 -6.90
CA THR A 186 -12.00 -0.88 -8.23
C THR A 186 -10.83 -0.44 -9.11
N ASP A 187 -10.11 -1.42 -9.63
CA ASP A 187 -9.05 -1.17 -10.61
C ASP A 187 -9.62 -0.66 -11.92
N LEU A 188 -9.00 0.36 -12.52
CA LEU A 188 -9.51 0.99 -13.75
C LEU A 188 -9.51 0.05 -14.97
N SER A 189 -8.62 -0.94 -14.97
CA SER A 189 -8.57 -1.96 -16.03
C SER A 189 -9.54 -3.12 -15.80
N ILE A 190 -9.98 -3.34 -14.55
CA ILE A 190 -10.84 -4.46 -14.14
C ILE A 190 -12.00 -3.91 -13.31
N ARG A 191 -13.04 -3.42 -14.00
CA ARG A 191 -14.20 -2.79 -13.36
C ARG A 191 -15.30 -3.78 -12.95
N ASP A 192 -15.09 -5.07 -13.17
CA ASP A 192 -16.12 -6.08 -12.96
C ASP A 192 -16.36 -6.44 -11.49
N PHE A 193 -15.40 -6.18 -10.62
CA PHE A 193 -15.53 -6.40 -9.19
C PHE A 193 -14.62 -5.45 -8.39
N ALA A 194 -15.04 -5.19 -7.16
CA ALA A 194 -14.26 -4.42 -6.20
C ALA A 194 -13.37 -5.34 -5.36
N ILE A 195 -12.27 -4.76 -4.86
CA ILE A 195 -11.34 -5.39 -3.92
C ILE A 195 -11.32 -4.57 -2.64
N ASP A 196 -11.28 -5.22 -1.49
CA ASP A 196 -11.12 -4.54 -0.21
C ASP A 196 -9.65 -4.13 -0.02
N ALA A 197 -9.36 -2.85 -0.24
CA ALA A 197 -8.05 -2.23 -0.03
C ALA A 197 -7.91 -1.54 1.34
N SER A 198 -8.90 -1.69 2.23
CA SER A 198 -8.94 -1.00 3.53
C SER A 198 -7.94 -1.55 4.56
N HIS A 199 -7.29 -2.66 4.24
CA HIS A 199 -6.31 -3.32 5.08
C HIS A 199 -4.85 -2.99 4.72
N ILE A 200 -4.62 -2.20 3.68
CA ILE A 200 -3.25 -1.79 3.31
C ILE A 200 -2.64 -0.94 4.42
N ASN A 201 -1.42 -1.28 4.79
CA ASN A 201 -0.59 -0.51 5.70
C ASN A 201 0.23 0.50 4.91
N TRP A 202 -0.22 1.76 4.92
CA TRP A 202 0.38 2.83 4.15
C TRP A 202 1.51 3.52 4.91
N ILE A 203 2.64 3.75 4.24
CA ILE A 203 3.74 4.60 4.69
C ILE A 203 4.10 5.52 3.54
N ALA A 204 3.83 6.81 3.65
CA ALA A 204 4.32 7.81 2.73
C ALA A 204 5.66 8.37 3.23
N THR A 205 6.55 8.75 2.31
CA THR A 205 7.77 9.48 2.65
C THR A 205 7.78 10.84 1.98
N ALA A 206 8.39 11.81 2.62
CA ALA A 206 8.60 13.15 2.08
C ALA A 206 9.83 13.80 2.71
N ASN A 207 10.41 14.77 2.01
CA ASN A 207 11.43 15.63 2.62
C ASN A 207 10.79 16.80 3.37
N SER A 208 9.60 17.22 2.93
CA SER A 208 8.82 18.32 3.51
C SER A 208 7.33 18.05 3.31
N VAL A 209 6.49 18.63 4.17
CA VAL A 209 5.03 18.63 3.96
C VAL A 209 4.59 19.62 2.86
N ASN A 210 5.50 20.51 2.46
CA ASN A 210 5.21 21.47 1.40
C ASN A 210 5.01 20.76 0.07
N GLY A 211 3.97 21.14 -0.69
CA GLY A 211 3.62 20.51 -1.96
C GLY A 211 2.62 19.37 -1.82
N ILE A 212 2.42 18.81 -0.61
CA ILE A 212 1.39 17.77 -0.38
C ILE A 212 0.06 18.48 -0.13
N PRO A 213 -1.02 18.15 -0.88
CA PRO A 213 -2.32 18.75 -0.70
C PRO A 213 -2.89 18.51 0.71
N SER A 214 -3.45 19.56 1.34
CA SER A 214 -4.01 19.47 2.69
C SER A 214 -5.08 18.37 2.87
N PRO A 215 -5.92 18.02 1.87
CA PRO A 215 -6.84 16.89 2.00
C PRO A 215 -6.14 15.53 2.09
N LEU A 216 -4.92 15.35 1.55
CA LEU A 216 -4.12 14.15 1.76
C LEU A 216 -3.44 14.18 3.12
N LEU A 217 -2.85 15.32 3.51
CA LEU A 217 -2.22 15.46 4.82
C LEU A 217 -3.20 15.15 5.97
N SER A 218 -4.47 15.53 5.84
CA SER A 218 -5.48 15.22 6.86
C SER A 218 -5.81 13.74 7.03
N ARG A 219 -5.36 12.88 6.11
CA ARG A 219 -5.53 11.41 6.13
C ARG A 219 -4.28 10.68 6.58
N LEU A 220 -3.19 11.39 6.84
CA LEU A 220 -1.89 10.85 7.21
C LEU A 220 -1.52 11.28 8.62
N THR A 221 -1.00 10.37 9.42
CA THR A 221 -0.31 10.72 10.66
C THR A 221 1.11 11.13 10.31
N VAL A 222 1.45 12.39 10.57
CA VAL A 222 2.76 12.96 10.21
C VAL A 222 3.74 12.70 11.35
N LEU A 223 4.86 12.05 11.04
CA LEU A 223 5.98 11.81 11.95
C LEU A 223 7.25 12.47 11.40
N HIS A 224 7.97 13.19 12.24
CA HIS A 224 9.21 13.84 11.86
C HIS A 224 10.41 12.96 12.18
N VAL A 225 11.19 12.60 11.16
CA VAL A 225 12.39 11.78 11.29
C VAL A 225 13.63 12.64 11.08
N HIS A 226 14.49 12.70 12.07
CA HIS A 226 15.76 13.42 12.01
C HIS A 226 16.88 12.55 11.45
N ALA A 227 17.94 13.19 10.95
CA ALA A 227 19.16 12.45 10.63
C ALA A 227 19.70 11.76 11.90
N PRO A 228 20.24 10.55 11.80
CA PRO A 228 20.81 9.89 12.95
C PRO A 228 21.99 10.69 13.51
N THR A 229 22.12 10.72 14.83
CA THR A 229 23.27 11.34 15.49
C THR A 229 24.51 10.48 15.31
N PRO A 230 25.75 11.03 15.49
CA PRO A 230 26.96 10.22 15.43
C PRO A 230 26.95 8.99 16.36
N ASP A 231 26.35 9.11 17.53
CA ASP A 231 26.23 8.01 18.50
C ASP A 231 25.20 6.92 18.04
N GLN A 232 24.30 7.26 17.13
CA GLN A 232 23.33 6.33 16.55
C GLN A 232 23.87 5.59 15.30
N VAL A 233 24.99 6.04 14.74
CA VAL A 233 25.63 5.45 13.56
C VAL A 233 26.76 4.52 13.93
N ALA A 234 27.23 4.57 15.18
CA ALA A 234 28.29 3.72 15.71
C ALA A 234 27.80 2.31 16.05
#